data_069a98d78036106712b3e35dc8cb05df
#
_entry.id   069a98d78036106712b3e35dc8cb05df
#
_cell.length_a   1.000
_cell.length_b   1.000
_cell.length_c   1.000
_cell.angle_alpha   90.00
_cell.angle_beta   90.00
_cell.angle_gamma   90.00
#
_symmetry.space_group_name_H-M   'P 1'
#
loop_
_entity.id
_entity.type
_entity.pdbx_description
1 polymer ?
#
loop_
_entity_poly.entity_id
_entity_poly.type
_entity_poly.pdbx_seq_one_letter_code
_entity_poly.pdbx_strand_id
1 'polypeptide(L)'
;MLSGCALVNAPPVLAAPEPLIALPTPRSKSAISVEQALAARHSVRAFRRQPLTLADVSQLLWAAQGITHERFRTAPSAGALYPLNVYLVVGEVEALAPGAYRYVPEKHGVTKLIDGDMRQLLTNAALWQEWAGQGAVALVFSAVYERTTGKYGERGIRYAHMEVGHAAQNVYLQAEALGLGTVMIGAFMDEPLKRLLHMADQEQPLAIMPVGKAK
;
A
#
# COMPACT_ATOMS: atom_id res chain seq x y z
N MET A 1 19.72 -54.70 17.76
CA MET A 1 19.82 -53.93 16.50
C MET A 1 18.50 -53.21 16.31
N LEU A 2 18.44 -51.91 16.64
CA LEU A 2 17.25 -51.05 16.44
C LEU A 2 17.53 -50.20 15.23
N SER A 3 16.77 -50.47 14.17
CA SER A 3 16.85 -49.72 12.90
C SER A 3 16.13 -48.37 13.09
N GLY A 4 16.89 -47.27 13.08
CA GLY A 4 16.36 -45.90 13.12
C GLY A 4 15.79 -45.54 11.76
N CYS A 5 14.47 -45.35 11.70
CA CYS A 5 13.78 -44.80 10.51
C CYS A 5 14.00 -43.28 10.49
N ALA A 6 14.84 -42.79 9.60
CA ALA A 6 15.03 -41.37 9.35
C ALA A 6 13.78 -40.81 8.66
N LEU A 7 13.05 -39.94 9.32
CA LEU A 7 11.98 -39.13 8.68
C LEU A 7 12.62 -38.14 7.72
N VAL A 8 12.47 -38.41 6.43
CA VAL A 8 12.83 -37.47 5.36
C VAL A 8 11.78 -36.35 5.37
N ASN A 9 12.13 -35.18 5.88
CA ASN A 9 11.31 -33.98 5.73
C ASN A 9 11.17 -33.65 4.25
N ALA A 10 9.94 -33.77 3.73
CA ALA A 10 9.63 -33.29 2.40
C ALA A 10 9.87 -31.74 2.33
N PRO A 11 10.45 -31.24 1.21
CA PRO A 11 10.62 -29.79 1.08
C PRO A 11 9.25 -29.09 1.10
N PRO A 12 9.18 -27.85 1.64
CA PRO A 12 7.94 -27.11 1.67
C PRO A 12 7.43 -26.93 0.21
N VAL A 13 6.19 -27.34 -0.02
CA VAL A 13 5.50 -27.11 -1.30
C VAL A 13 5.36 -25.58 -1.39
N LEU A 14 6.07 -24.98 -2.35
CA LEU A 14 5.87 -23.58 -2.71
C LEU A 14 4.40 -23.44 -3.14
N ALA A 15 3.62 -22.73 -2.36
CA ALA A 15 2.25 -22.40 -2.73
C ALA A 15 2.25 -21.73 -4.11
N ALA A 16 1.33 -22.14 -4.99
CA ALA A 16 1.17 -21.50 -6.28
C ALA A 16 0.95 -19.98 -6.07
N PRO A 17 1.52 -19.12 -6.93
CA PRO A 17 1.33 -17.69 -6.79
C PRO A 17 -0.17 -17.37 -6.86
N GLU A 18 -0.65 -16.63 -5.87
CA GLU A 18 -2.06 -16.21 -5.80
C GLU A 18 -2.46 -15.46 -7.08
N PRO A 19 -3.67 -15.71 -7.61
CA PRO A 19 -4.11 -15.12 -8.86
C PRO A 19 -4.15 -13.59 -8.74
N LEU A 20 -3.71 -12.91 -9.80
CA LEU A 20 -3.82 -11.46 -9.91
C LEU A 20 -5.28 -11.06 -10.08
N ILE A 21 -5.75 -10.17 -9.22
CA ILE A 21 -7.05 -9.50 -9.35
C ILE A 21 -6.82 -8.20 -10.11
N ALA A 22 -7.35 -8.13 -11.34
CA ALA A 22 -7.26 -6.93 -12.16
C ALA A 22 -8.11 -5.80 -11.55
N LEU A 23 -7.57 -4.59 -11.54
CA LEU A 23 -8.28 -3.40 -11.07
C LEU A 23 -8.95 -2.67 -12.25
N PRO A 24 -10.05 -1.95 -12.00
CA PRO A 24 -10.66 -1.07 -13.01
C PRO A 24 -9.65 -0.06 -13.57
N THR A 25 -9.77 0.27 -14.86
CA THR A 25 -8.93 1.28 -15.51
C THR A 25 -9.02 2.62 -14.78
N PRO A 26 -7.89 3.26 -14.45
CA PRO A 26 -7.89 4.56 -13.77
C PRO A 26 -8.48 5.66 -14.65
N ARG A 27 -9.19 6.59 -14.03
CA ARG A 27 -9.70 7.78 -14.69
C ARG A 27 -8.56 8.79 -14.88
N SER A 28 -8.51 9.45 -16.04
CA SER A 28 -7.57 10.52 -16.35
C SER A 28 -8.15 11.93 -16.14
N LYS A 29 -9.42 12.03 -15.72
CA LYS A 29 -10.11 13.31 -15.49
C LYS A 29 -10.90 13.27 -14.20
N SER A 30 -11.00 14.42 -13.53
CA SER A 30 -11.81 14.65 -12.34
C SER A 30 -12.60 15.95 -12.49
N ALA A 31 -13.70 16.05 -11.74
CA ALA A 31 -14.43 17.32 -11.60
C ALA A 31 -13.71 18.29 -10.63
N ILE A 32 -12.80 17.79 -9.81
CA ILE A 32 -12.00 18.58 -8.86
C ILE A 32 -10.65 18.90 -9.52
N SER A 33 -10.28 20.17 -9.60
CA SER A 33 -8.96 20.55 -10.10
C SER A 33 -7.85 20.30 -9.08
N VAL A 34 -6.60 20.29 -9.53
CA VAL A 34 -5.43 20.15 -8.66
C VAL A 34 -5.41 21.25 -7.59
N GLU A 35 -5.74 22.49 -7.99
CA GLU A 35 -5.78 23.65 -7.10
C GLU A 35 -6.85 23.49 -6.02
N GLN A 36 -8.03 22.99 -6.40
CA GLN A 36 -9.10 22.69 -5.45
C GLN A 36 -8.70 21.59 -4.47
N ALA A 37 -8.08 20.51 -4.96
CA ALA A 37 -7.61 19.41 -4.11
C ALA A 37 -6.49 19.88 -3.16
N LEU A 38 -5.56 20.72 -3.64
CA LEU A 38 -4.50 21.30 -2.80
C LEU A 38 -5.07 22.20 -1.70
N ALA A 39 -6.09 23.02 -2.02
CA ALA A 39 -6.73 23.93 -1.07
C ALA A 39 -7.56 23.18 -0.01
N ALA A 40 -8.23 22.07 -0.40
CA ALA A 40 -9.13 21.33 0.47
C ALA A 40 -8.40 20.28 1.34
N ARG A 41 -7.30 19.72 0.84
CA ARG A 41 -6.59 18.61 1.46
C ARG A 41 -6.21 18.90 2.93
N HIS A 42 -6.63 18.05 3.83
CA HIS A 42 -6.21 18.02 5.23
C HIS A 42 -6.06 16.57 5.74
N SER A 43 -5.50 16.38 6.90
CA SER A 43 -5.36 15.05 7.53
C SER A 43 -6.66 14.67 8.24
N VAL A 44 -7.35 13.64 7.73
CA VAL A 44 -8.59 13.09 8.28
C VAL A 44 -8.29 11.89 9.16
N ARG A 45 -8.78 11.90 10.39
CA ARG A 45 -8.59 10.82 11.38
C ARG A 45 -9.92 10.25 11.92
N ALA A 46 -11.04 10.60 11.31
CA ALA A 46 -12.34 10.08 11.68
C ALA A 46 -13.10 9.67 10.42
N PHE A 47 -13.45 8.40 10.32
CA PHE A 47 -14.06 7.80 9.15
C PHE A 47 -15.47 7.28 9.47
N ARG A 48 -16.35 7.36 8.48
CA ARG A 48 -17.66 6.69 8.52
C ARG A 48 -17.47 5.22 8.12
N ARG A 49 -18.24 4.33 8.71
CA ARG A 49 -18.34 2.94 8.24
C ARG A 49 -19.13 2.91 6.94
N GLN A 50 -18.43 3.00 5.84
CA GLN A 50 -19.00 2.97 4.50
C GLN A 50 -17.99 2.31 3.56
N PRO A 51 -18.39 1.30 2.79
CA PRO A 51 -17.50 0.63 1.85
C PRO A 51 -17.04 1.61 0.76
N LEU A 52 -15.84 1.36 0.24
CA LEU A 52 -15.35 1.97 -0.98
C LEU A 52 -15.66 1.08 -2.18
N THR A 53 -15.79 1.68 -3.36
CA THR A 53 -15.86 0.90 -4.59
C THR A 53 -14.47 0.40 -4.99
N LEU A 54 -14.41 -0.69 -5.74
CA LEU A 54 -13.16 -1.17 -6.32
C LEU A 54 -12.52 -0.14 -7.24
N ALA A 55 -13.32 0.74 -7.87
CA ALA A 55 -12.83 1.85 -8.70
C ALA A 55 -12.14 2.93 -7.86
N ASP A 56 -12.62 3.24 -6.65
CA ASP A 56 -11.94 4.16 -5.73
C ASP A 56 -10.57 3.61 -5.32
N VAL A 57 -10.52 2.32 -4.94
CA VAL A 57 -9.28 1.62 -4.58
C VAL A 57 -8.29 1.62 -5.75
N SER A 58 -8.76 1.28 -6.94
CA SER A 58 -7.96 1.33 -8.17
C SER A 58 -7.33 2.70 -8.39
N GLN A 59 -8.13 3.74 -8.27
CA GLN A 59 -7.70 5.12 -8.49
C GLN A 59 -6.65 5.55 -7.45
N LEU A 60 -6.81 5.18 -6.18
CA LEU A 60 -5.86 5.47 -5.11
C LEU A 60 -4.51 4.76 -5.32
N LEU A 61 -4.54 3.47 -5.69
CA LEU A 61 -3.33 2.71 -5.97
C LEU A 61 -2.59 3.24 -7.21
N TRP A 62 -3.34 3.62 -8.26
CA TRP A 62 -2.76 4.26 -9.43
C TRP A 62 -2.14 5.62 -9.07
N ALA A 63 -2.82 6.46 -8.29
CA ALA A 63 -2.27 7.74 -7.84
C ALA A 63 -0.97 7.55 -7.04
N ALA A 64 -0.86 6.49 -6.24
CA ALA A 64 0.33 6.19 -5.45
C ALA A 64 1.54 5.81 -6.32
N GLN A 65 1.39 4.81 -7.22
CA GLN A 65 2.51 4.20 -7.95
C GLN A 65 2.10 3.64 -9.32
N GLY A 66 0.98 4.08 -9.90
CA GLY A 66 0.52 3.59 -11.20
C GLY A 66 1.44 3.99 -12.36
N ILE A 67 1.46 3.17 -13.41
CA ILE A 67 2.20 3.45 -14.64
C ILE A 67 1.47 4.56 -15.42
N THR A 68 2.23 5.49 -15.97
CA THR A 68 1.73 6.60 -16.79
C THR A 68 2.22 6.49 -18.23
N HIS A 69 3.36 7.07 -18.54
CA HIS A 69 3.97 7.03 -19.86
C HIS A 69 4.96 5.89 -19.95
N GLU A 70 4.69 4.90 -20.76
CA GLU A 70 5.54 3.72 -20.97
C GLU A 70 5.90 3.01 -19.65
N ARG A 71 6.97 3.46 -18.95
CA ARG A 71 7.49 2.90 -17.70
C ARG A 71 7.50 3.87 -16.53
N PHE A 72 7.13 5.15 -16.75
CA PHE A 72 7.10 6.12 -15.67
C PHE A 72 5.88 5.89 -14.77
N ARG A 73 6.00 6.35 -13.52
CA ARG A 73 4.93 6.26 -12.54
C ARG A 73 4.37 7.64 -12.19
N THR A 74 3.22 7.65 -11.57
CA THR A 74 2.56 8.86 -11.07
C THR A 74 3.41 9.62 -10.08
N ALA A 75 4.19 8.94 -9.24
CA ALA A 75 5.18 9.54 -8.36
C ALA A 75 6.57 9.52 -9.03
N PRO A 76 7.31 10.66 -9.04
CA PRO A 76 8.66 10.69 -9.56
C PRO A 76 9.62 9.90 -8.67
N SER A 77 10.56 9.19 -9.29
CA SER A 77 11.59 8.40 -8.60
C SER A 77 12.98 8.77 -9.07
N ALA A 78 13.93 8.83 -8.15
CA ALA A 78 15.33 9.09 -8.47
C ALA A 78 15.88 8.05 -9.43
N GLY A 79 16.32 8.50 -10.62
CA GLY A 79 16.80 7.60 -11.69
C GLY A 79 15.76 6.64 -12.25
N ALA A 80 14.49 6.83 -11.98
CA ALA A 80 13.38 5.92 -12.33
C ALA A 80 13.62 4.49 -11.78
N LEU A 81 14.14 4.38 -10.55
CA LEU A 81 14.50 3.11 -9.92
C LEU A 81 13.37 2.48 -9.09
N TYR A 82 12.36 3.28 -8.72
CA TYR A 82 11.11 2.85 -8.08
C TYR A 82 11.31 1.88 -6.90
N PRO A 83 11.96 2.33 -5.81
CA PRO A 83 12.19 1.50 -4.64
C PRO A 83 10.91 1.11 -3.90
N LEU A 84 9.80 1.83 -4.09
CA LEU A 84 8.58 1.63 -3.32
C LEU A 84 7.79 0.40 -3.78
N ASN A 85 7.25 -0.32 -2.79
CA ASN A 85 6.14 -1.24 -2.93
C ASN A 85 4.91 -0.64 -2.22
N VAL A 86 3.71 -0.99 -2.68
CA VAL A 86 2.44 -0.57 -2.06
C VAL A 86 1.65 -1.81 -1.69
N TYR A 87 1.27 -1.88 -0.43
CA TYR A 87 0.35 -2.86 0.11
C TYR A 87 -1.01 -2.21 0.37
N LEU A 88 -2.05 -3.01 0.34
CA LEU A 88 -3.41 -2.60 0.62
C LEU A 88 -4.01 -3.52 1.68
N VAL A 89 -4.37 -2.96 2.82
CA VAL A 89 -5.19 -3.64 3.83
C VAL A 89 -6.64 -3.28 3.57
N VAL A 90 -7.46 -4.29 3.29
CA VAL A 90 -8.88 -4.16 2.93
C VAL A 90 -9.75 -4.57 4.09
N GLY A 91 -10.64 -3.69 4.50
CA GLY A 91 -11.71 -4.00 5.43
C GLY A 91 -13.08 -3.99 4.74
N GLU A 92 -13.45 -2.87 4.10
CA GLU A 92 -14.79 -2.68 3.54
C GLU A 92 -14.69 -2.12 2.10
N VAL A 93 -14.62 -3.02 1.10
CA VAL A 93 -14.57 -2.68 -0.33
C VAL A 93 -15.56 -3.55 -1.10
N GLU A 94 -16.33 -2.92 -1.99
CA GLU A 94 -17.24 -3.65 -2.90
C GLU A 94 -16.42 -4.50 -3.87
N ALA A 95 -16.81 -5.76 -4.04
CA ALA A 95 -16.17 -6.73 -4.93
C ALA A 95 -14.69 -7.05 -4.64
N LEU A 96 -14.18 -6.71 -3.44
CA LEU A 96 -12.86 -7.14 -2.99
C LEU A 96 -12.95 -7.62 -1.54
N ALA A 97 -12.65 -8.89 -1.31
CA ALA A 97 -12.77 -9.49 0.02
C ALA A 97 -11.81 -8.83 1.04
N PRO A 98 -12.16 -8.78 2.34
CA PRO A 98 -11.23 -8.35 3.37
C PRO A 98 -9.94 -9.15 3.33
N GLY A 99 -8.80 -8.48 3.54
CA GLY A 99 -7.49 -9.11 3.47
C GLY A 99 -6.35 -8.12 3.32
N ALA A 100 -5.13 -8.64 3.21
CA ALA A 100 -3.97 -7.88 2.80
C ALA A 100 -3.58 -8.25 1.37
N TYR A 101 -3.23 -7.26 0.58
CA TYR A 101 -2.90 -7.38 -0.83
C TYR A 101 -1.63 -6.61 -1.16
N ARG A 102 -0.92 -7.02 -2.22
CA ARG A 102 0.19 -6.28 -2.81
C ARG A 102 -0.21 -5.72 -4.17
N TYR A 103 0.00 -4.45 -4.40
CA TYR A 103 -0.22 -3.81 -5.69
C TYR A 103 0.88 -4.17 -6.69
N VAL A 104 0.49 -4.48 -7.92
CA VAL A 104 1.37 -4.80 -9.06
C VAL A 104 1.16 -3.73 -10.13
N PRO A 105 1.96 -2.64 -10.13
CA PRO A 105 1.76 -1.51 -11.04
C PRO A 105 1.77 -1.89 -12.51
N GLU A 106 2.66 -2.79 -12.91
CA GLU A 106 2.86 -3.22 -14.30
C GLU A 106 1.64 -3.91 -14.92
N LYS A 107 0.78 -4.47 -14.06
CA LYS A 107 -0.46 -5.16 -14.46
C LYS A 107 -1.71 -4.42 -14.00
N HIS A 108 -1.54 -3.30 -13.31
CA HIS A 108 -2.60 -2.56 -12.63
C HIS A 108 -3.58 -3.50 -11.93
N GLY A 109 -3.06 -4.27 -11.01
CA GLY A 109 -3.79 -5.30 -10.27
C GLY A 109 -3.24 -5.50 -8.87
N VAL A 110 -3.91 -6.32 -8.09
CA VAL A 110 -3.46 -6.72 -6.75
C VAL A 110 -3.36 -8.24 -6.64
N THR A 111 -2.39 -8.72 -5.88
CA THR A 111 -2.29 -10.12 -5.48
C THR A 111 -2.62 -10.22 -4.00
N LYS A 112 -3.45 -11.20 -3.63
CA LYS A 112 -3.78 -11.43 -2.22
C LYS A 112 -2.59 -12.05 -1.51
N LEU A 113 -2.34 -11.60 -0.29
CA LEU A 113 -1.30 -12.14 0.60
C LEU A 113 -1.92 -12.86 1.80
N ILE A 114 -3.01 -12.31 2.34
CA ILE A 114 -3.61 -12.77 3.60
C ILE A 114 -5.13 -12.61 3.50
N ASP A 115 -5.87 -13.59 3.98
CA ASP A 115 -7.32 -13.54 4.12
C ASP A 115 -7.75 -12.92 5.45
N GLY A 116 -8.91 -12.29 5.45
CA GLY A 116 -9.57 -11.75 6.64
C GLY A 116 -9.23 -10.28 6.91
N ASP A 117 -10.02 -9.65 7.77
CA ASP A 117 -9.84 -8.23 8.12
C ASP A 117 -8.65 -8.01 9.04
N MET A 118 -7.59 -7.41 8.52
CA MET A 118 -6.34 -7.15 9.24
C MET A 118 -6.31 -5.77 9.93
N ARG A 119 -7.38 -4.97 9.87
CA ARG A 119 -7.39 -3.58 10.37
C ARG A 119 -7.09 -3.48 11.87
N GLN A 120 -7.54 -4.43 12.68
CA GLN A 120 -7.21 -4.42 14.12
C GLN A 120 -5.71 -4.69 14.37
N LEU A 121 -5.12 -5.62 13.61
CA LEU A 121 -3.68 -5.89 13.70
C LEU A 121 -2.86 -4.71 13.19
N LEU A 122 -3.34 -4.03 12.15
CA LEU A 122 -2.74 -2.78 11.64
C LEU A 122 -2.78 -1.68 12.71
N THR A 123 -3.90 -1.50 13.41
CA THR A 123 -4.03 -0.56 14.54
C THR A 123 -3.00 -0.85 15.62
N ASN A 124 -2.83 -2.13 15.98
CA ASN A 124 -1.84 -2.52 16.98
C ASN A 124 -0.41 -2.20 16.51
N ALA A 125 -0.06 -2.54 15.26
CA ALA A 125 1.24 -2.21 14.68
C ALA A 125 1.47 -0.69 14.58
N ALA A 126 0.40 0.10 14.37
CA ALA A 126 0.43 1.56 14.33
C ALA A 126 0.41 2.21 15.72
N LEU A 127 0.97 1.57 16.75
CA LEU A 127 1.04 2.08 18.14
C LEU A 127 -0.35 2.43 18.70
N TRP A 128 -1.35 1.59 18.43
CA TRP A 128 -2.75 1.73 18.84
C TRP A 128 -3.42 3.03 18.39
N GLN A 129 -2.93 3.65 17.31
CA GLN A 129 -3.60 4.76 16.67
C GLN A 129 -4.89 4.24 15.99
N GLU A 130 -6.05 4.44 16.65
CA GLU A 130 -7.32 3.84 16.21
C GLU A 130 -7.69 4.15 14.76
N TRP A 131 -7.39 5.37 14.30
CA TRP A 131 -7.69 5.77 12.93
C TRP A 131 -6.94 4.97 11.87
N ALA A 132 -5.84 4.29 12.22
CA ALA A 132 -5.12 3.41 11.28
C ALA A 132 -5.98 2.27 10.75
N GLY A 133 -6.86 1.73 11.60
CA GLY A 133 -7.79 0.64 11.24
C GLY A 133 -9.23 1.09 10.98
N GLN A 134 -9.57 2.38 11.11
CA GLN A 134 -10.95 2.86 10.92
C GLN A 134 -11.30 3.18 9.48
N GLY A 135 -10.33 3.31 8.58
CA GLY A 135 -10.57 3.44 7.15
C GLY A 135 -11.23 2.20 6.54
N ALA A 136 -11.93 2.36 5.44
CA ALA A 136 -12.41 1.22 4.65
C ALA A 136 -11.24 0.38 4.10
N VAL A 137 -10.13 1.07 3.79
CA VAL A 137 -8.84 0.48 3.42
C VAL A 137 -7.69 1.23 4.08
N ALA A 138 -6.49 0.65 4.07
CA ALA A 138 -5.25 1.36 4.34
C ALA A 138 -4.19 1.00 3.29
N LEU A 139 -3.55 2.02 2.69
CA LEU A 139 -2.36 1.83 1.89
C LEU A 139 -1.15 1.81 2.83
N VAL A 140 -0.24 0.86 2.61
CA VAL A 140 1.02 0.79 3.34
C VAL A 140 2.16 0.86 2.33
N PHE A 141 3.07 1.79 2.53
CA PHE A 141 4.24 1.97 1.69
C PHE A 141 5.46 1.33 2.34
N SER A 142 6.19 0.55 1.58
CA SER A 142 7.52 0.07 1.95
C SER A 142 8.54 0.42 0.86
N ALA A 143 9.83 0.35 1.19
CA ALA A 143 10.90 0.50 0.22
C ALA A 143 11.90 -0.66 0.30
N VAL A 144 12.41 -1.06 -0.87
CA VAL A 144 13.63 -1.85 -1.03
C VAL A 144 14.75 -0.87 -1.36
N TYR A 145 15.51 -0.46 -0.35
CA TYR A 145 16.52 0.61 -0.51
C TYR A 145 17.60 0.25 -1.52
N GLU A 146 17.93 -1.04 -1.66
CA GLU A 146 18.96 -1.55 -2.57
C GLU A 146 18.69 -1.17 -4.03
N ARG A 147 17.42 -1.02 -4.42
CA ARG A 147 17.05 -0.56 -5.77
C ARG A 147 17.60 0.83 -6.07
N THR A 148 17.76 1.68 -5.05
CA THR A 148 18.22 3.06 -5.20
C THR A 148 19.66 3.22 -4.76
N THR A 149 20.08 2.56 -3.66
CA THR A 149 21.45 2.65 -3.13
C THR A 149 22.46 2.00 -4.07
N GLY A 150 22.09 1.00 -4.85
CA GLY A 150 22.93 0.41 -5.89
C GLY A 150 23.46 1.42 -6.90
N LYS A 151 22.74 2.52 -7.13
CA LYS A 151 23.17 3.62 -8.01
C LYS A 151 23.70 4.83 -7.25
N TYR A 152 23.13 5.17 -6.10
CA TYR A 152 23.37 6.44 -5.40
C TYR A 152 24.06 6.28 -4.05
N GLY A 153 24.51 5.05 -3.70
CA GLY A 153 25.06 4.77 -2.38
C GLY A 153 24.04 5.08 -1.27
N GLU A 154 24.50 5.39 -0.08
CA GLU A 154 23.64 5.68 1.09
C GLU A 154 22.65 6.84 0.85
N ARG A 155 22.96 7.77 -0.07
CA ARG A 155 22.04 8.84 -0.43
C ARG A 155 20.74 8.32 -1.04
N GLY A 156 20.74 7.11 -1.61
CA GLY A 156 19.57 6.44 -2.14
C GLY A 156 18.44 6.25 -1.10
N ILE A 157 18.78 6.06 0.18
CA ILE A 157 17.81 5.96 1.28
C ILE A 157 17.00 7.27 1.40
N ARG A 158 17.69 8.42 1.38
CA ARG A 158 17.02 9.73 1.40
C ARG A 158 16.08 9.92 0.20
N TYR A 159 16.47 9.44 -0.97
CA TYR A 159 15.64 9.53 -2.18
C TYR A 159 14.38 8.68 -2.08
N ALA A 160 14.46 7.49 -1.49
CA ALA A 160 13.28 6.66 -1.21
C ALA A 160 12.32 7.37 -0.22
N HIS A 161 12.84 8.05 0.80
CA HIS A 161 12.02 8.84 1.73
C HIS A 161 11.36 10.05 1.07
N MET A 162 12.02 10.70 0.11
CA MET A 162 11.39 11.76 -0.70
C MET A 162 10.28 11.19 -1.59
N GLU A 163 10.53 10.03 -2.20
CA GLU A 163 9.56 9.39 -3.09
C GLU A 163 8.28 8.97 -2.37
N VAL A 164 8.37 8.42 -1.14
CA VAL A 164 7.16 8.08 -0.38
C VAL A 164 6.35 9.33 -0.05
N GLY A 165 6.99 10.48 0.20
CA GLY A 165 6.30 11.76 0.36
C GLY A 165 5.54 12.19 -0.89
N HIS A 166 6.15 12.01 -2.08
CA HIS A 166 5.49 12.28 -3.36
C HIS A 166 4.27 11.37 -3.57
N ALA A 167 4.44 10.06 -3.36
CA ALA A 167 3.36 9.08 -3.50
C ALA A 167 2.23 9.34 -2.50
N ALA A 168 2.55 9.64 -1.25
CA ALA A 168 1.57 9.97 -0.21
C ALA A 168 0.79 11.25 -0.55
N GLN A 169 1.46 12.29 -1.06
CA GLN A 169 0.78 13.51 -1.51
C GLN A 169 -0.17 13.24 -2.67
N ASN A 170 0.21 12.40 -3.64
CA ASN A 170 -0.69 11.98 -4.71
C ASN A 170 -1.95 11.29 -4.14
N VAL A 171 -1.80 10.42 -3.13
CA VAL A 171 -2.95 9.78 -2.46
C VAL A 171 -3.83 10.80 -1.76
N TYR A 172 -3.25 11.81 -1.08
CA TYR A 172 -4.04 12.91 -0.48
C TYR A 172 -4.88 13.65 -1.52
N LEU A 173 -4.27 14.09 -2.62
CA LEU A 173 -4.97 14.83 -3.67
C LEU A 173 -6.03 13.97 -4.36
N GLN A 174 -5.72 12.70 -4.59
CA GLN A 174 -6.68 11.78 -5.20
C GLN A 174 -7.84 11.46 -4.25
N ALA A 175 -7.58 11.33 -2.95
CA ALA A 175 -8.64 11.14 -1.96
C ALA A 175 -9.63 12.31 -1.96
N GLU A 176 -9.13 13.57 -1.97
CA GLU A 176 -9.98 14.76 -2.12
C GLU A 176 -10.83 14.71 -3.39
N ALA A 177 -10.22 14.36 -4.52
CA ALA A 177 -10.92 14.25 -5.80
C ALA A 177 -12.00 13.14 -5.83
N LEU A 178 -11.93 12.18 -4.90
CA LEU A 178 -12.92 11.10 -4.71
C LEU A 178 -13.93 11.40 -3.59
N GLY A 179 -13.80 12.52 -2.88
CA GLY A 179 -14.59 12.84 -1.69
C GLY A 179 -14.30 11.88 -0.53
N LEU A 180 -13.03 11.49 -0.40
CA LEU A 180 -12.49 10.62 0.65
C LEU A 180 -11.53 11.38 1.53
N GLY A 181 -11.34 10.88 2.76
CA GLY A 181 -10.33 11.38 3.68
C GLY A 181 -9.19 10.40 3.86
N THR A 182 -8.01 10.92 4.21
CA THR A 182 -6.82 10.13 4.55
C THR A 182 -5.91 10.89 5.50
N VAL A 183 -4.96 10.18 6.11
CA VAL A 183 -3.86 10.73 6.89
C VAL A 183 -2.62 9.86 6.70
N MET A 184 -1.45 10.47 6.56
CA MET A 184 -0.17 9.75 6.57
C MET A 184 0.29 9.52 8.02
N ILE A 185 0.58 8.28 8.36
CA ILE A 185 1.09 7.83 9.65
C ILE A 185 2.53 7.36 9.44
N GLY A 186 3.49 7.99 10.14
CA GLY A 186 4.90 7.59 10.14
C GLY A 186 5.33 6.94 11.45
N ALA A 187 4.46 6.91 12.47
CA ALA A 187 4.77 6.31 13.76
C ALA A 187 4.09 4.94 13.90
N PHE A 188 4.86 3.88 13.77
CA PHE A 188 4.41 2.47 13.89
C PHE A 188 5.59 1.58 14.28
N MET A 189 5.32 0.34 14.59
CA MET A 189 6.32 -0.68 14.89
C MET A 189 6.68 -1.43 13.59
N ASP A 190 7.91 -1.27 13.10
CA ASP A 190 8.35 -1.79 11.80
C ASP A 190 8.20 -3.32 11.71
N GLU A 191 8.75 -4.07 12.67
CA GLU A 191 8.74 -5.53 12.65
C GLU A 191 7.34 -6.16 12.75
N PRO A 192 6.40 -5.67 13.62
CA PRO A 192 5.02 -6.09 13.57
C PRO A 192 4.34 -5.84 12.23
N LEU A 193 4.59 -4.68 11.61
CA LEU A 193 4.01 -4.32 10.31
C LEU A 193 4.59 -5.19 9.17
N LYS A 194 5.89 -5.46 9.17
CA LYS A 194 6.55 -6.37 8.22
C LYS A 194 5.95 -7.77 8.28
N ARG A 195 5.80 -8.33 9.50
CA ARG A 195 5.18 -9.65 9.68
C ARG A 195 3.72 -9.66 9.26
N LEU A 196 2.96 -8.62 9.61
CA LEU A 196 1.54 -8.49 9.24
C LEU A 196 1.33 -8.55 7.73
N LEU A 197 2.23 -7.99 6.95
CA LEU A 197 2.08 -7.87 5.49
C LEU A 197 2.98 -8.84 4.70
N HIS A 198 3.61 -9.80 5.39
CA HIS A 198 4.56 -10.73 4.77
C HIS A 198 5.61 -10.03 3.90
N MET A 199 6.12 -8.88 4.38
CA MET A 199 7.17 -8.14 3.68
C MET A 199 8.47 -8.95 3.68
N ALA A 200 9.23 -8.84 2.60
CA ALA A 200 10.56 -9.45 2.53
C ALA A 200 11.54 -8.77 3.52
N ASP A 201 12.58 -9.49 3.96
CA ASP A 201 13.52 -9.01 4.98
C ASP A 201 14.14 -7.65 4.60
N GLN A 202 14.47 -7.45 3.32
CA GLN A 202 15.03 -6.20 2.79
C GLN A 202 14.02 -5.06 2.63
N GLU A 203 12.72 -5.32 2.78
CA GLU A 203 11.72 -4.25 2.72
C GLU A 203 11.65 -3.49 4.05
N GLN A 204 11.60 -2.16 3.97
CA GLN A 204 11.43 -1.28 5.12
C GLN A 204 10.09 -0.55 5.00
N PRO A 205 9.17 -0.69 5.96
CA PRO A 205 7.91 0.07 5.96
C PRO A 205 8.21 1.56 6.20
N LEU A 206 7.49 2.43 5.48
CA LEU A 206 7.74 3.87 5.51
C LEU A 206 6.53 4.69 5.92
N ALA A 207 5.32 4.26 5.57
CA ALA A 207 4.10 4.99 5.88
C ALA A 207 2.86 4.10 5.82
N ILE A 208 1.86 4.45 6.63
CA ILE A 208 0.50 3.90 6.59
C ILE A 208 -0.46 5.04 6.26
N MET A 209 -1.39 4.81 5.33
CA MET A 209 -2.43 5.77 4.95
C MET A 209 -3.80 5.10 4.98
N PRO A 210 -4.56 5.18 6.10
CA PRO A 210 -5.95 4.77 6.11
C PRO A 210 -6.78 5.70 5.21
N VAL A 211 -7.71 5.14 4.46
CA VAL A 211 -8.60 5.88 3.56
C VAL A 211 -10.04 5.44 3.75
N GLY A 212 -10.95 6.40 3.79
CA GLY A 212 -12.38 6.18 3.91
C GLY A 212 -13.20 7.44 3.71
N LYS A 213 -14.52 7.34 3.84
CA LYS A 213 -15.39 8.53 3.87
C LYS A 213 -15.15 9.29 5.17
N ALA A 214 -14.86 10.58 5.09
CA ALA A 214 -14.73 11.45 6.26
C ALA A 214 -16.06 11.55 7.05
N LYS A 215 -15.97 11.66 8.40
CA LYS A 215 -17.13 11.97 9.24
C LYS A 215 -17.57 13.40 9.08
#